data_0ae40e93bd998ece0aa8da6d13b53314
#
_entry.id   0ae40e93bd998ece0aa8da6d13b53314
#
_cell.length_a   1.000
_cell.length_b   1.000
_cell.length_c   1.000
_cell.angle_alpha   90.00
_cell.angle_beta   90.00
_cell.angle_gamma   90.00
#
_symmetry.space_group_name_H-M   'P 1'
#
loop_
_entity.id
_entity.type
_entity.pdbx_description
1 polymer ?
#
loop_
_entity_poly.entity_id
_entity_poly.type
_entity_poly.pdbx_seq_one_letter_code
_entity_poly.pdbx_strand_id
1 'polypeptide(L)'
;MKKERMSKRKLQAIETKNRIFEAARQLISEHGFENVSVDSIVEAAAVSKGAFYVHFESKDALASELVNYYTNLADIDYKSFLETLSDQESVFDVLILLAEKISVFLSENIGYENMRVLYKAHLTKAINTVSAMSYSRELYKLFIEVLEKGVRQGEIREDISVDSMAKHLILAIRGITFEWCIRYPDFDLKEQILDHFKILLYGLKK
;
A
#
# COMPACT_ATOMS: atom_id res chain seq x y z
N MET A 1 7.29 34.86 13.82
CA MET A 1 6.84 33.92 12.77
C MET A 1 5.43 34.33 12.34
N LYS A 2 5.24 34.91 11.14
CA LYS A 2 3.92 35.24 10.58
C LYS A 2 3.27 33.94 10.10
N LYS A 3 2.18 33.48 10.75
CA LYS A 3 1.25 32.51 10.18
C LYS A 3 0.62 33.17 8.95
N GLU A 4 0.99 32.75 7.74
CA GLU A 4 0.32 33.15 6.51
C GLU A 4 -1.15 32.74 6.60
N ARG A 5 -2.04 33.71 6.65
CA ARG A 5 -3.50 33.51 6.58
C ARG A 5 -3.83 33.07 5.15
N MET A 6 -4.12 31.79 4.95
CA MET A 6 -4.57 31.28 3.65
C MET A 6 -5.79 32.08 3.17
N SER A 7 -5.81 32.47 1.88
CA SER A 7 -6.94 33.18 1.30
C SER A 7 -8.19 32.30 1.28
N LYS A 8 -9.38 32.88 1.45
CA LYS A 8 -10.69 32.19 1.41
C LYS A 8 -10.83 31.32 0.15
N ARG A 9 -10.35 31.81 -1.00
CA ARG A 9 -10.35 31.09 -2.28
C ARG A 9 -9.45 29.84 -2.24
N LYS A 10 -8.29 29.92 -1.59
CA LYS A 10 -7.38 28.78 -1.44
C LYS A 10 -7.97 27.70 -0.53
N LEU A 11 -8.66 28.09 0.54
CA LEU A 11 -9.37 27.17 1.43
C LEU A 11 -10.50 26.45 0.70
N GLN A 12 -11.32 27.17 -0.07
CA GLN A 12 -12.39 26.58 -0.87
C GLN A 12 -11.87 25.60 -1.93
N ALA A 13 -10.72 25.89 -2.57
CA ALA A 13 -10.11 24.99 -3.53
C ALA A 13 -9.65 23.66 -2.86
N ILE A 14 -9.03 23.74 -1.69
CA ILE A 14 -8.63 22.56 -0.91
C ILE A 14 -9.87 21.74 -0.49
N GLU A 15 -10.91 22.40 0.00
CA GLU A 15 -12.15 21.75 0.42
C GLU A 15 -12.82 21.04 -0.77
N THR A 16 -12.89 21.68 -1.92
CA THR A 16 -13.43 21.08 -3.15
C THR A 16 -12.62 19.86 -3.59
N LYS A 17 -11.28 19.97 -3.59
CA LYS A 17 -10.39 18.83 -3.90
C LYS A 17 -10.64 17.66 -2.95
N ASN A 18 -10.74 17.92 -1.65
CA ASN A 18 -10.97 16.89 -0.65
C ASN A 18 -12.34 16.20 -0.83
N ARG A 19 -13.40 16.96 -1.15
CA ARG A 19 -14.72 16.39 -1.42
C ARG A 19 -14.71 15.45 -2.62
N ILE A 20 -14.05 15.83 -3.71
CA ILE A 20 -13.89 14.98 -4.90
C ILE A 20 -13.09 13.70 -4.53
N PHE A 21 -12.01 13.86 -3.80
CA PHE A 21 -11.15 12.74 -3.39
C PHE A 21 -11.92 11.74 -2.51
N GLU A 22 -12.64 12.21 -1.50
CA GLU A 22 -13.40 11.34 -0.59
C GLU A 22 -14.58 10.66 -1.30
N ALA A 23 -15.30 11.35 -2.18
CA ALA A 23 -16.36 10.76 -2.99
C ALA A 23 -15.80 9.64 -3.90
N ALA A 24 -14.67 9.88 -4.55
CA ALA A 24 -14.03 8.88 -5.38
C ALA A 24 -13.54 7.69 -4.56
N ARG A 25 -12.91 7.92 -3.40
CA ARG A 25 -12.45 6.88 -2.48
C ARG A 25 -13.59 5.95 -2.06
N GLN A 26 -14.73 6.53 -1.66
CA GLN A 26 -15.90 5.76 -1.25
C GLN A 26 -16.47 4.96 -2.42
N LEU A 27 -16.75 5.59 -3.55
CA LEU A 27 -17.32 4.91 -4.73
C LEU A 27 -16.43 3.78 -5.24
N ILE A 28 -15.11 4.01 -5.30
CA ILE A 28 -14.15 2.98 -5.73
C ILE A 28 -14.09 1.81 -4.75
N SER A 29 -14.19 2.07 -3.45
CA SER A 29 -14.25 1.01 -2.44
C SER A 29 -15.51 0.16 -2.55
N GLU A 30 -16.65 0.78 -2.90
CA GLU A 30 -17.95 0.09 -2.98
C GLU A 30 -18.16 -0.63 -4.32
N HIS A 31 -17.66 -0.06 -5.41
CA HIS A 31 -17.99 -0.51 -6.77
C HIS A 31 -16.78 -0.94 -7.60
N GLY A 32 -15.56 -0.75 -7.11
CA GLY A 32 -14.33 -0.97 -7.85
C GLY A 32 -14.02 0.17 -8.84
N PHE A 33 -12.73 0.36 -9.13
CA PHE A 33 -12.25 1.48 -9.96
C PHE A 33 -12.84 1.51 -11.38
N GLU A 34 -13.00 0.35 -12.02
CA GLU A 34 -13.47 0.28 -13.42
C GLU A 34 -14.93 0.74 -13.56
N ASN A 35 -15.75 0.51 -12.53
CA ASN A 35 -17.18 0.81 -12.53
C ASN A 35 -17.52 2.25 -12.08
N VAL A 36 -16.53 3.03 -11.65
CA VAL A 36 -16.72 4.42 -11.21
C VAL A 36 -16.39 5.39 -12.35
N SER A 37 -17.28 6.33 -12.64
CA SER A 37 -17.09 7.37 -13.65
C SER A 37 -16.79 8.74 -13.04
N VAL A 38 -16.23 9.67 -13.83
CA VAL A 38 -16.09 11.06 -13.38
C VAL A 38 -17.46 11.66 -13.06
N ASP A 39 -18.50 11.30 -13.81
CA ASP A 39 -19.86 11.82 -13.60
C ASP A 39 -20.42 11.36 -12.25
N SER A 40 -20.26 10.08 -11.89
CA SER A 40 -20.67 9.59 -10.56
C SER A 40 -19.87 10.24 -9.42
N ILE A 41 -18.57 10.50 -9.63
CA ILE A 41 -17.74 11.16 -8.61
C ILE A 41 -18.21 12.60 -8.36
N VAL A 42 -18.46 13.40 -9.42
CA VAL A 42 -18.86 14.81 -9.25
C VAL A 42 -20.27 14.93 -8.69
N GLU A 43 -21.16 14.01 -9.00
CA GLU A 43 -22.49 13.91 -8.41
C GLU A 43 -22.39 13.65 -6.91
N ALA A 44 -21.67 12.61 -6.50
CA ALA A 44 -21.45 12.28 -5.09
C ALA A 44 -20.73 13.39 -4.31
N ALA A 45 -19.75 14.05 -4.94
CA ALA A 45 -19.05 15.18 -4.36
C ALA A 45 -19.87 16.48 -4.33
N ALA A 46 -21.04 16.53 -4.98
CA ALA A 46 -21.86 17.73 -5.21
C ALA A 46 -21.04 18.90 -5.77
N VAL A 47 -20.29 18.65 -6.83
CA VAL A 47 -19.49 19.64 -7.56
C VAL A 47 -19.77 19.58 -9.08
N SER A 48 -19.37 20.61 -9.82
CA SER A 48 -19.46 20.55 -11.29
C SER A 48 -18.32 19.72 -11.89
N LYS A 49 -18.54 19.17 -13.08
CA LYS A 49 -17.49 18.47 -13.86
C LYS A 49 -16.30 19.39 -14.16
N GLY A 50 -16.55 20.69 -14.38
CA GLY A 50 -15.49 21.69 -14.52
C GLY A 50 -14.63 21.82 -13.25
N ALA A 51 -15.24 21.78 -12.06
CA ALA A 51 -14.49 21.81 -10.81
C ALA A 51 -13.61 20.55 -10.62
N PHE A 52 -14.05 19.39 -11.08
CA PHE A 52 -13.22 18.20 -11.09
C PHE A 52 -11.94 18.42 -11.91
N TYR A 53 -12.06 18.88 -13.16
CA TYR A 53 -10.91 19.07 -14.05
C TYR A 53 -9.98 20.23 -13.65
N VAL A 54 -10.41 21.12 -12.75
CA VAL A 54 -9.50 22.09 -12.10
C VAL A 54 -8.53 21.40 -11.14
N HIS A 55 -8.93 20.28 -10.52
CA HIS A 55 -8.14 19.59 -9.48
C HIS A 55 -7.46 18.32 -9.98
N PHE A 56 -8.08 17.61 -10.91
CA PHE A 56 -7.59 16.34 -11.44
C PHE A 56 -7.72 16.32 -12.96
N GLU A 57 -6.61 16.14 -13.67
CA GLU A 57 -6.59 16.12 -15.14
C GLU A 57 -7.43 14.97 -15.72
N SER A 58 -7.56 13.87 -14.98
CA SER A 58 -8.30 12.67 -15.39
C SER A 58 -8.69 11.82 -14.18
N LYS A 59 -9.54 10.80 -14.40
CA LYS A 59 -9.81 9.74 -13.40
C LYS A 59 -8.53 9.00 -13.02
N ASP A 60 -7.62 8.79 -13.96
CA ASP A 60 -6.34 8.10 -13.70
C ASP A 60 -5.39 8.96 -12.85
N ALA A 61 -5.40 10.29 -13.03
CA ALA A 61 -4.65 11.21 -12.16
C ALA A 61 -5.18 11.17 -10.71
N LEU A 62 -6.51 11.17 -10.55
CA LEU A 62 -7.13 10.98 -9.24
C LEU A 62 -6.78 9.60 -8.64
N ALA A 63 -6.82 8.53 -9.44
CA ALA A 63 -6.42 7.20 -8.99
C ALA A 63 -4.96 7.13 -8.54
N SER A 64 -4.06 7.85 -9.21
CA SER A 64 -2.65 7.98 -8.78
C SER A 64 -2.53 8.61 -7.39
N GLU A 65 -3.33 9.63 -7.08
CA GLU A 65 -3.38 10.22 -5.75
C GLU A 65 -3.98 9.25 -4.70
N LEU A 66 -4.99 8.46 -5.08
CA LEU A 66 -5.53 7.41 -4.21
C LEU A 66 -4.50 6.31 -3.89
N VAL A 67 -3.74 5.86 -4.89
CA VAL A 67 -2.63 4.91 -4.67
C VAL A 67 -1.62 5.47 -3.69
N ASN A 68 -1.21 6.73 -3.84
CA ASN A 68 -0.31 7.40 -2.91
C ASN A 68 -0.89 7.47 -1.49
N TYR A 69 -2.16 7.83 -1.37
CA TYR A 69 -2.87 7.93 -0.09
C TYR A 69 -2.89 6.58 0.64
N TYR A 70 -3.34 5.51 -0.02
CA TYR A 70 -3.41 4.18 0.58
C TYR A 70 -2.02 3.62 0.90
N THR A 71 -1.02 3.90 0.06
CA THR A 71 0.36 3.51 0.31
C THR A 71 0.89 4.15 1.60
N ASN A 72 0.69 5.46 1.76
CA ASN A 72 1.13 6.18 2.96
C ASN A 72 0.37 5.73 4.21
N LEU A 73 -0.94 5.52 4.10
CA LEU A 73 -1.77 5.03 5.21
C LEU A 73 -1.30 3.66 5.68
N ALA A 74 -1.04 2.74 4.75
CA ALA A 74 -0.53 1.42 5.05
C ALA A 74 0.84 1.48 5.74
N ASP A 75 1.76 2.31 5.25
CA ASP A 75 3.10 2.45 5.81
C ASP A 75 3.08 3.02 7.24
N ILE A 76 2.19 3.97 7.52
CA ILE A 76 1.98 4.49 8.88
C ILE A 76 1.41 3.40 9.79
N ASP A 77 0.42 2.63 9.32
CA ASP A 77 -0.19 1.56 10.08
C ASP A 77 0.81 0.42 10.38
N TYR A 78 1.63 0.02 9.41
CA TYR A 78 2.68 -0.98 9.62
C TYR A 78 3.72 -0.52 10.63
N LYS A 79 4.17 0.73 10.54
CA LYS A 79 5.12 1.31 11.50
C LYS A 79 4.55 1.34 12.91
N SER A 80 3.34 1.89 13.05
CA SER A 80 2.65 1.94 14.36
C SER A 80 2.44 0.55 14.94
N PHE A 81 2.11 -0.44 14.10
CA PHE A 81 1.97 -1.83 14.52
C PHE A 81 3.29 -2.38 15.08
N LEU A 82 4.40 -2.20 14.37
CA LEU A 82 5.72 -2.67 14.85
C LEU A 82 6.13 -2.01 16.17
N GLU A 83 5.78 -0.74 16.40
CA GLU A 83 6.02 -0.03 17.65
C GLU A 83 5.23 -0.61 18.84
N THR A 84 4.16 -1.40 18.60
CA THR A 84 3.40 -2.10 19.67
C THR A 84 4.02 -3.42 20.09
N LEU A 85 4.92 -3.98 19.29
CA LEU A 85 5.54 -5.28 19.56
C LEU A 85 6.62 -5.16 20.64
N SER A 86 6.81 -6.25 21.40
CA SER A 86 7.84 -6.30 22.42
C SER A 86 9.25 -6.38 21.81
N ASP A 87 10.20 -5.68 22.41
CA ASP A 87 11.62 -5.80 22.04
C ASP A 87 12.21 -7.20 22.24
N GLN A 88 11.53 -8.05 23.01
CA GLN A 88 11.95 -9.43 23.29
C GLN A 88 11.40 -10.44 22.28
N GLU A 89 10.54 -10.02 21.37
CA GLU A 89 10.04 -10.93 20.34
C GLU A 89 11.14 -11.32 19.37
N SER A 90 11.14 -12.60 18.96
CA SER A 90 12.02 -13.09 17.91
C SER A 90 11.81 -12.31 16.61
N VAL A 91 12.90 -11.98 15.93
CA VAL A 91 12.83 -11.29 14.64
C VAL A 91 12.00 -12.09 13.61
N PHE A 92 12.01 -13.43 13.70
CA PHE A 92 11.18 -14.27 12.83
C PHE A 92 9.69 -14.07 13.10
N ASP A 93 9.28 -13.99 14.37
CA ASP A 93 7.88 -13.75 14.73
C ASP A 93 7.44 -12.35 14.30
N VAL A 94 8.28 -11.33 14.49
CA VAL A 94 8.02 -9.96 14.00
C VAL A 94 7.83 -9.93 12.49
N LEU A 95 8.66 -10.64 11.71
CA LEU A 95 8.54 -10.70 10.25
C LEU A 95 7.27 -11.43 9.80
N ILE A 96 6.86 -12.49 10.49
CA ILE A 96 5.59 -13.21 10.24
C ILE A 96 4.40 -12.30 10.55
N LEU A 97 4.40 -11.63 11.69
CA LEU A 97 3.32 -10.71 12.08
C LEU A 97 3.20 -9.52 11.12
N LEU A 98 4.33 -8.99 10.64
CA LEU A 98 4.33 -7.93 9.62
C LEU A 98 3.77 -8.45 8.29
N ALA A 99 4.15 -9.66 7.86
CA ALA A 99 3.62 -10.27 6.66
C ALA A 99 2.11 -10.54 6.76
N GLU A 100 1.62 -10.97 7.92
CA GLU A 100 0.19 -11.10 8.22
C GLU A 100 -0.53 -9.76 8.10
N LYS A 101 -0.02 -8.72 8.76
CA LYS A 101 -0.59 -7.38 8.71
C LYS A 101 -0.69 -6.85 7.28
N ILE A 102 0.35 -7.08 6.46
CA ILE A 102 0.37 -6.69 5.04
C ILE A 102 -0.68 -7.48 4.26
N SER A 103 -0.75 -8.80 4.45
CA SER A 103 -1.70 -9.64 3.71
C SER A 103 -3.16 -9.27 3.98
N VAL A 104 -3.51 -9.00 5.24
CA VAL A 104 -4.84 -8.52 5.64
C VAL A 104 -5.15 -7.17 4.98
N PHE A 105 -4.20 -6.23 4.98
CA PHE A 105 -4.39 -4.95 4.30
C PHE A 105 -4.65 -5.11 2.80
N LEU A 106 -3.91 -5.99 2.13
CA LEU A 106 -4.07 -6.24 0.69
C LEU A 106 -5.39 -6.93 0.37
N SER A 107 -5.81 -7.92 1.18
CA SER A 107 -7.03 -8.71 0.91
C SER A 107 -8.31 -8.00 1.34
N GLU A 108 -8.30 -7.31 2.49
CA GLU A 108 -9.51 -6.75 3.09
C GLU A 108 -9.67 -5.25 2.85
N ASN A 109 -8.59 -4.45 2.97
CA ASN A 109 -8.68 -3.00 2.79
C ASN A 109 -8.62 -2.57 1.33
N ILE A 110 -7.78 -3.21 0.50
CA ILE A 110 -7.73 -2.95 -0.94
C ILE A 110 -8.71 -3.87 -1.67
N GLY A 111 -8.67 -5.16 -1.38
CA GLY A 111 -9.52 -6.18 -1.98
C GLY A 111 -9.06 -6.63 -3.36
N TYR A 112 -9.55 -7.81 -3.78
CA TYR A 112 -9.17 -8.46 -5.03
C TYR A 112 -9.35 -7.56 -6.27
N GLU A 113 -10.53 -6.97 -6.44
CA GLU A 113 -10.85 -6.19 -7.65
C GLU A 113 -9.90 -4.99 -7.82
N ASN A 114 -9.64 -4.24 -6.75
CA ASN A 114 -8.75 -3.09 -6.79
C ASN A 114 -7.29 -3.51 -6.96
N MET A 115 -6.86 -4.64 -6.36
CA MET A 115 -5.49 -5.17 -6.56
C MET A 115 -5.27 -5.57 -8.02
N ARG A 116 -6.22 -6.24 -8.65
CA ARG A 116 -6.16 -6.59 -10.08
C ARG A 116 -6.04 -5.37 -10.97
N VAL A 117 -6.83 -4.33 -10.69
CA VAL A 117 -6.76 -3.05 -11.42
C VAL A 117 -5.41 -2.37 -11.21
N LEU A 118 -4.89 -2.37 -9.98
CA LEU A 118 -3.58 -1.79 -9.66
C LEU A 118 -2.45 -2.48 -10.44
N TYR A 119 -2.42 -3.81 -10.48
CA TYR A 119 -1.42 -4.56 -11.27
C TYR A 119 -1.55 -4.29 -12.77
N LYS A 120 -2.78 -4.31 -13.31
CA LYS A 120 -3.04 -3.94 -14.72
C LYS A 120 -2.53 -2.54 -15.03
N ALA A 121 -2.86 -1.56 -14.19
CA ALA A 121 -2.44 -0.17 -14.35
C ALA A 121 -0.92 0.01 -14.25
N HIS A 122 -0.26 -0.74 -13.36
CA HIS A 122 1.19 -0.74 -13.23
C HIS A 122 1.87 -1.30 -14.49
N LEU A 123 1.41 -2.43 -15.01
CA LEU A 123 1.94 -3.07 -16.21
C LEU A 123 1.73 -2.22 -17.48
N THR A 124 0.58 -1.57 -17.60
CA THR A 124 0.25 -0.70 -18.74
C THR A 124 0.75 0.74 -18.58
N LYS A 125 1.27 1.11 -17.41
CA LYS A 125 1.66 2.48 -17.05
C LYS A 125 0.51 3.49 -17.17
N ALA A 126 -0.73 3.03 -17.07
CA ALA A 126 -1.92 3.87 -17.15
C ALA A 126 -2.07 4.79 -15.93
N ILE A 127 -1.66 4.32 -14.76
CA ILE A 127 -1.70 5.05 -13.49
C ILE A 127 -0.28 5.09 -12.91
N ASN A 128 0.08 6.21 -12.28
CA ASN A 128 1.35 6.30 -11.56
C ASN A 128 1.27 5.51 -10.23
N THR A 129 1.90 4.36 -10.23
CA THR A 129 1.98 3.44 -9.08
C THR A 129 3.39 3.37 -8.46
N VAL A 130 4.28 4.29 -8.83
CA VAL A 130 5.70 4.28 -8.40
C VAL A 130 5.82 4.28 -6.88
N SER A 131 5.00 5.05 -6.16
CA SER A 131 5.00 5.09 -4.70
C SER A 131 4.77 3.71 -4.08
N ALA A 132 3.79 2.95 -4.57
CA ALA A 132 3.47 1.61 -4.07
C ALA A 132 4.54 0.57 -4.39
N MET A 133 5.28 0.74 -5.49
CA MET A 133 6.24 -0.24 -6.01
C MET A 133 7.71 0.08 -5.71
N SER A 134 8.01 1.27 -5.19
CA SER A 134 9.38 1.70 -4.90
C SER A 134 10.01 0.94 -3.75
N TYR A 135 11.32 0.64 -3.87
CA TYR A 135 12.16 0.21 -2.76
C TYR A 135 12.62 1.36 -1.85
N SER A 136 12.27 2.62 -2.15
CA SER A 136 12.43 3.74 -1.22
C SER A 136 11.24 3.93 -0.28
N ARG A 137 10.20 3.10 -0.40
CA ARG A 137 8.99 3.11 0.42
C ARG A 137 9.32 2.80 1.88
N GLU A 138 8.56 3.38 2.82
CA GLU A 138 8.75 3.15 4.26
C GLU A 138 8.66 1.67 4.63
N LEU A 139 7.73 0.91 4.06
CA LEU A 139 7.64 -0.54 4.26
C LEU A 139 8.98 -1.26 4.01
N TYR A 140 9.73 -0.83 2.98
CA TYR A 140 11.04 -1.44 2.70
C TYR A 140 12.05 -1.16 3.82
N LYS A 141 12.04 0.05 4.39
CA LYS A 141 12.90 0.42 5.52
C LYS A 141 12.52 -0.35 6.77
N LEU A 142 11.22 -0.59 7.01
CA LEU A 142 10.76 -1.40 8.14
C LEU A 142 11.32 -2.84 8.05
N PHE A 143 11.31 -3.46 6.88
CA PHE A 143 11.97 -4.76 6.69
C PHE A 143 13.47 -4.69 6.96
N ILE A 144 14.16 -3.66 6.48
CA ILE A 144 15.59 -3.44 6.74
C ILE A 144 15.86 -3.35 8.25
N GLU A 145 15.12 -2.52 8.98
CA GLU A 145 15.29 -2.30 10.43
C GLU A 145 15.11 -3.59 11.23
N VAL A 146 14.06 -4.37 10.90
CA VAL A 146 13.80 -5.66 11.56
C VAL A 146 14.91 -6.68 11.26
N LEU A 147 15.35 -6.79 10.01
CA LEU A 147 16.42 -7.70 9.60
C LEU A 147 17.77 -7.31 10.21
N GLU A 148 18.13 -6.02 10.27
CA GLU A 148 19.33 -5.54 10.92
C GLU A 148 19.33 -5.86 12.44
N LYS A 149 18.15 -5.76 13.10
CA LYS A 149 18.00 -6.20 14.49
C LYS A 149 18.34 -7.68 14.61
N GLY A 150 17.83 -8.53 13.73
CA GLY A 150 18.07 -9.97 13.73
C GLY A 150 19.53 -10.35 13.48
N VAL A 151 20.20 -9.64 12.58
CA VAL A 151 21.66 -9.83 12.36
C VAL A 151 22.44 -9.46 13.63
N ARG A 152 22.16 -8.30 14.23
CA ARG A 152 22.81 -7.86 15.48
C ARG A 152 22.57 -8.80 16.65
N GLN A 153 21.43 -9.46 16.73
CA GLN A 153 21.07 -10.44 17.76
C GLN A 153 21.60 -11.85 17.47
N GLY A 154 22.16 -12.08 16.27
CA GLY A 154 22.67 -13.38 15.85
C GLY A 154 21.57 -14.39 15.49
N GLU A 155 20.33 -13.94 15.28
CA GLU A 155 19.22 -14.78 14.84
C GLU A 155 19.28 -15.02 13.31
N ILE A 156 19.74 -14.01 12.55
CA ILE A 156 19.80 -14.01 11.09
C ILE A 156 21.26 -14.14 10.62
N ARG A 157 21.45 -14.89 9.54
CA ARG A 157 22.75 -15.08 8.86
C ARG A 157 23.32 -13.78 8.33
N GLU A 158 24.67 -13.69 8.26
CA GLU A 158 25.40 -12.47 7.90
C GLU A 158 26.00 -12.50 6.48
N ASP A 159 25.96 -13.66 5.83
CA ASP A 159 26.57 -13.87 4.50
C ASP A 159 25.68 -13.38 3.34
N ILE A 160 24.44 -12.97 3.63
CA ILE A 160 23.52 -12.32 2.69
C ILE A 160 23.28 -10.89 3.18
N SER A 161 23.37 -9.90 2.30
CA SER A 161 23.10 -8.52 2.69
C SER A 161 21.65 -8.32 3.11
N VAL A 162 21.41 -7.51 4.13
CA VAL A 162 20.06 -7.14 4.63
C VAL A 162 19.19 -6.55 3.50
N ASP A 163 19.78 -5.72 2.63
CA ASP A 163 19.10 -5.18 1.45
C ASP A 163 18.58 -6.28 0.52
N SER A 164 19.38 -7.31 0.27
CA SER A 164 18.97 -8.46 -0.55
C SER A 164 17.85 -9.25 0.12
N MET A 165 17.95 -9.53 1.43
CA MET A 165 16.91 -10.23 2.18
C MET A 165 15.59 -9.48 2.14
N ALA A 166 15.60 -8.15 2.42
CA ALA A 166 14.41 -7.31 2.38
C ALA A 166 13.76 -7.29 0.99
N LYS A 167 14.56 -7.21 -0.08
CA LYS A 167 14.05 -7.30 -1.46
C LYS A 167 13.35 -8.63 -1.74
N HIS A 168 13.93 -9.75 -1.30
CA HIS A 168 13.33 -11.06 -1.49
C HIS A 168 12.01 -11.23 -0.73
N LEU A 169 11.90 -10.71 0.50
CA LEU A 169 10.65 -10.72 1.26
C LEU A 169 9.55 -9.90 0.57
N ILE A 170 9.87 -8.71 0.07
CA ILE A 170 8.92 -7.87 -0.68
C ILE A 170 8.55 -8.51 -2.03
N LEU A 171 9.50 -9.09 -2.74
CA LEU A 171 9.23 -9.80 -4.00
C LEU A 171 8.31 -11.00 -3.78
N ALA A 172 8.47 -11.72 -2.66
CA ALA A 172 7.58 -12.82 -2.30
C ALA A 172 6.13 -12.33 -2.12
N ILE A 173 5.91 -11.27 -1.33
CA ILE A 173 4.57 -10.69 -1.15
C ILE A 173 3.97 -10.26 -2.50
N ARG A 174 4.73 -9.54 -3.31
CA ARG A 174 4.26 -9.06 -4.62
C ARG A 174 3.95 -10.20 -5.58
N GLY A 175 4.81 -11.21 -5.63
CA GLY A 175 4.62 -12.37 -6.50
C GLY A 175 3.39 -13.19 -6.13
N ILE A 176 3.20 -13.47 -4.85
CA ILE A 176 2.02 -14.20 -4.35
C ILE A 176 0.74 -13.39 -4.59
N THR A 177 0.78 -12.07 -4.33
CA THR A 177 -0.38 -11.20 -4.57
C THR A 177 -0.72 -11.13 -6.05
N PHE A 178 0.28 -11.11 -6.94
CA PHE A 178 0.06 -11.16 -8.39
C PHE A 178 -0.57 -12.50 -8.81
N GLU A 179 -0.05 -13.62 -8.31
CA GLU A 179 -0.61 -14.95 -8.55
C GLU A 179 -2.05 -15.06 -8.02
N TRP A 180 -2.34 -14.48 -6.86
CA TRP A 180 -3.69 -14.38 -6.32
C TRP A 180 -4.62 -13.60 -7.24
N CYS A 181 -4.15 -12.49 -7.84
CA CYS A 181 -4.94 -11.74 -8.82
C CYS A 181 -5.25 -12.53 -10.11
N ILE A 182 -4.38 -13.50 -10.47
CA ILE A 182 -4.59 -14.35 -11.65
C ILE A 182 -5.56 -15.50 -11.34
N ARG A 183 -5.43 -16.10 -10.16
CA ARG A 183 -6.07 -17.38 -9.82
C ARG A 183 -7.23 -17.28 -8.84
N TYR A 184 -7.62 -16.07 -8.46
CA TYR A 184 -8.74 -15.91 -7.52
C TYR A 184 -10.00 -16.67 -7.99
N PRO A 185 -10.70 -17.41 -7.12
CA PRO A 185 -10.52 -17.55 -5.66
C PRO A 185 -9.79 -18.85 -5.23
N ASP A 186 -8.84 -19.39 -6.02
CA ASP A 186 -8.23 -20.70 -5.82
C ASP A 186 -7.55 -20.88 -4.45
N PHE A 187 -7.06 -19.80 -3.84
CA PHE A 187 -6.40 -19.83 -2.53
C PHE A 187 -6.62 -18.55 -1.73
N ASP A 188 -6.44 -18.64 -0.41
CA ASP A 188 -6.43 -17.50 0.50
C ASP A 188 -5.06 -16.79 0.46
N LEU A 189 -5.08 -15.45 0.24
CA LEU A 189 -3.85 -14.65 0.10
C LEU A 189 -3.02 -14.67 1.38
N LYS A 190 -3.67 -14.52 2.56
CA LYS A 190 -2.99 -14.48 3.85
C LYS A 190 -2.29 -15.80 4.15
N GLU A 191 -3.00 -16.91 4.04
CA GLU A 191 -2.44 -18.23 4.28
C GLU A 191 -1.23 -18.50 3.39
N GLN A 192 -1.35 -18.19 2.09
CA GLN A 192 -0.26 -18.43 1.13
C GLN A 192 0.96 -17.55 1.40
N ILE A 193 0.78 -16.28 1.77
CA ILE A 193 1.88 -15.38 2.15
C ILE A 193 2.58 -15.92 3.40
N LEU A 194 1.84 -16.30 4.44
CA LEU A 194 2.42 -16.79 5.69
C LEU A 194 3.19 -18.10 5.51
N ASP A 195 2.67 -19.02 4.74
CA ASP A 195 3.36 -20.29 4.47
C ASP A 195 4.64 -20.08 3.66
N HIS A 196 4.61 -19.20 2.66
CA HIS A 196 5.80 -18.85 1.90
C HIS A 196 6.85 -18.14 2.76
N PHE A 197 6.43 -17.24 3.64
CA PHE A 197 7.32 -16.56 4.58
C PHE A 197 8.00 -17.54 5.53
N LYS A 198 7.29 -18.52 6.09
CA LYS A 198 7.90 -19.57 6.92
C LYS A 198 9.03 -20.28 6.18
N ILE A 199 8.83 -20.61 4.89
CA ILE A 199 9.85 -21.26 4.05
C ILE A 199 11.05 -20.33 3.83
N LEU A 200 10.82 -19.07 3.44
CA LEU A 200 11.90 -18.11 3.20
C LEU A 200 12.71 -17.83 4.47
N LEU A 201 12.02 -17.59 5.58
CA LEU A 201 12.64 -17.25 6.84
C LEU A 201 13.46 -18.41 7.41
N TYR A 202 13.06 -19.67 7.14
CA TYR A 202 13.88 -20.84 7.49
C TYR A 202 15.27 -20.78 6.83
N GLY A 203 15.33 -20.30 5.57
CA GLY A 203 16.60 -20.11 4.86
C GLY A 203 17.44 -18.92 5.34
N LEU A 204 16.89 -18.04 6.18
CA LEU A 204 17.59 -16.88 6.74
C LEU A 204 18.13 -17.13 8.15
N LYS A 205 17.81 -18.26 8.79
CA LYS A 205 18.34 -18.61 10.12
C LYS A 205 19.85 -18.77 10.07
N LYS A 206 20.49 -18.34 11.16
CA LYS A 206 21.92 -18.58 11.42
C LYS A 206 22.17 -20.01 11.86
#